data_1c00256afbc9afff3ae049a62a46bdc2
#
_entry.id   1c00256afbc9afff3ae049a62a46bdc2
#
_cell.length_a   1.000
_cell.length_b   1.000
_cell.length_c   1.000
_cell.angle_alpha   90.00
_cell.angle_beta   90.00
_cell.angle_gamma   90.00
#
_symmetry.space_group_name_H-M   'P 1'
#
loop_
_entity.id
_entity.type
_entity.pdbx_description
1 polymer ?
#
loop_
_entity_poly.entity_id
_entity_poly.type
_entity_poly.pdbx_seq_one_letter_code
_entity_poly.pdbx_strand_id
1 'polypeptide(L)'
;MVETIDRMVDTQMELSPGYAVLGMVLDTLSGRTPLYRLAEFFEEKDTELLLGSPIEPERFCDTNLGRSMDKIFETGTQKIFSQLAQNALSAFEIDPRRLHFDTTSVSVFGDYDLVDPPFEITYGYSKDKRPDLKQFLVSMLCVDRN
;
A
#
# COMPACT_ATOMS: atom_id res chain seq x y z
N MET A 1 6.06 8.09 -8.31
CA MET A 1 5.20 7.60 -7.20
C MET A 1 5.30 8.53 -6.01
N VAL A 2 6.44 8.70 -5.38
CA VAL A 2 6.64 9.57 -4.18
C VAL A 2 6.07 10.96 -4.39
N GLU A 3 6.56 11.71 -5.37
CA GLU A 3 6.08 13.08 -5.68
C GLU A 3 4.58 13.17 -5.93
N THR A 4 3.97 12.13 -6.52
CA THR A 4 2.53 12.11 -6.76
C THR A 4 1.75 12.02 -5.46
N ILE A 5 2.17 11.12 -4.57
CA ILE A 5 1.54 10.93 -3.26
C ILE A 5 1.72 12.21 -2.43
N ASP A 6 2.95 12.71 -2.30
CA ASP A 6 3.26 13.87 -1.46
C ASP A 6 2.56 15.14 -1.92
N ARG A 7 2.37 15.31 -3.24
CA ARG A 7 1.59 16.42 -3.78
C ARG A 7 0.08 16.32 -3.47
N MET A 8 -0.44 15.08 -3.35
CA MET A 8 -1.86 14.85 -3.06
C MET A 8 -2.15 14.83 -1.57
N VAL A 9 -1.19 14.40 -0.77
CA VAL A 9 -1.27 14.33 0.69
C VAL A 9 -0.47 15.50 1.25
N ASP A 10 -1.10 16.66 1.36
CA ASP A 10 -0.46 17.88 1.88
C ASP A 10 -0.19 17.73 3.38
N THR A 11 1.07 17.44 3.73
CA THR A 11 1.51 17.28 5.12
C THR A 11 2.98 17.60 5.29
N GLN A 12 3.34 18.07 6.51
CA GLN A 12 4.73 18.32 6.92
C GLN A 12 5.17 17.25 7.90
N MET A 13 5.43 16.05 7.40
CA MET A 13 5.93 14.94 8.21
C MET A 13 7.43 14.71 7.95
N GLU A 14 8.15 14.23 8.98
CA GLU A 14 9.57 13.87 8.84
C GLU A 14 9.79 12.75 7.81
N LEU A 15 8.90 11.77 7.79
CA LEU A 15 8.80 10.78 6.72
C LEU A 15 7.55 11.13 5.91
N SER A 16 7.75 11.54 4.66
CA SER A 16 6.59 11.85 3.83
C SER A 16 5.78 10.59 3.49
N PRO A 17 4.45 10.71 3.28
CA PRO A 17 3.61 9.59 2.90
C PRO A 17 4.09 8.85 1.66
N GLY A 18 4.66 9.56 0.69
CA GLY A 18 5.23 8.97 -0.52
C GLY A 18 6.42 8.06 -0.23
N TYR A 19 7.34 8.49 0.63
CA TYR A 19 8.47 7.64 1.06
C TYR A 19 8.04 6.51 1.97
N ALA A 20 7.04 6.71 2.83
CA ALA A 20 6.46 5.62 3.63
C ALA A 20 5.92 4.50 2.72
N VAL A 21 5.14 4.86 1.68
CA VAL A 21 4.64 3.89 0.69
C VAL A 21 5.77 3.24 -0.08
N LEU A 22 6.78 4.01 -0.54
CA LEU A 22 7.93 3.45 -1.25
C LEU A 22 8.67 2.43 -0.40
N GLY A 23 8.91 2.74 0.87
CA GLY A 23 9.55 1.82 1.81
C GLY A 23 8.78 0.51 1.97
N MET A 24 7.46 0.59 2.16
CA MET A 24 6.59 -0.59 2.25
C MET A 24 6.60 -1.42 0.95
N VAL A 25 6.63 -0.77 -0.21
CA VAL A 25 6.72 -1.47 -1.51
C VAL A 25 8.05 -2.20 -1.65
N LEU A 26 9.17 -1.55 -1.34
CA LEU A 26 10.50 -2.17 -1.43
C LEU A 26 10.64 -3.37 -0.50
N ASP A 27 10.15 -3.27 0.73
CA ASP A 27 10.13 -4.40 1.65
C ASP A 27 9.24 -5.53 1.13
N THR A 28 8.04 -5.23 0.65
CA THR A 28 7.13 -6.23 0.08
C THR A 28 7.76 -7.00 -1.08
N LEU A 29 8.57 -6.33 -1.90
CA LEU A 29 9.23 -6.95 -3.04
C LEU A 29 10.48 -7.78 -2.68
N SER A 30 11.12 -7.52 -1.55
CA SER A 30 12.42 -8.11 -1.22
C SER A 30 12.54 -8.72 0.18
N GLY A 31 11.97 -8.10 1.20
CA GLY A 31 12.13 -8.51 2.60
C GLY A 31 10.91 -9.22 3.17
N ARG A 32 9.73 -8.65 2.96
CA ARG A 32 8.47 -9.05 3.58
C ARG A 32 8.52 -9.04 5.10
N THR A 33 9.18 -8.04 5.64
CA THR A 33 9.29 -7.82 7.07
C THR A 33 7.94 -7.33 7.61
N PRO A 34 7.53 -7.67 8.83
CA PRO A 34 6.36 -7.03 9.43
C PRO A 34 6.53 -5.51 9.50
N LEU A 35 5.48 -4.74 9.21
CA LEU A 35 5.56 -3.27 9.09
C LEU A 35 6.18 -2.57 10.31
N TYR A 36 5.94 -3.09 11.51
CA TYR A 36 6.51 -2.55 12.75
C TYR A 36 8.05 -2.74 12.85
N ARG A 37 8.64 -3.53 11.94
CA ARG A 37 10.09 -3.76 11.82
C ARG A 37 10.67 -3.21 10.51
N LEU A 38 9.95 -2.33 9.82
CA LEU A 38 10.42 -1.79 8.53
C LEU A 38 11.72 -0.98 8.69
N ALA A 39 11.95 -0.36 9.84
CA ALA A 39 13.24 0.28 10.16
C ALA A 39 14.40 -0.70 10.05
N GLU A 40 14.27 -1.91 10.62
CA GLU A 40 15.30 -2.95 10.56
C GLU A 40 15.60 -3.40 9.12
N PHE A 41 14.58 -3.41 8.24
CA PHE A 41 14.78 -3.69 6.82
C PHE A 41 15.76 -2.70 6.17
N PHE A 42 15.76 -1.45 6.60
CA PHE A 42 16.64 -0.40 6.05
C PHE A 42 17.98 -0.26 6.74
N GLU A 43 18.18 -0.80 7.97
CA GLU A 43 19.44 -0.68 8.71
C GLU A 43 20.69 -1.18 7.95
N GLU A 44 20.51 -2.24 7.16
CA GLU A 44 21.59 -2.85 6.38
C GLU A 44 21.62 -2.39 4.91
N LYS A 45 20.88 -1.33 4.56
CA LYS A 45 20.73 -0.88 3.19
C LYS A 45 21.16 0.57 3.00
N ASP A 46 21.64 0.85 1.82
CA ASP A 46 21.89 2.22 1.38
C ASP A 46 20.57 2.89 1.03
N THR A 47 20.01 3.64 1.98
CA THR A 47 18.73 4.33 1.83
C THR A 47 18.78 5.39 0.72
N GLU A 48 19.90 6.10 0.58
CA GLU A 48 20.06 7.11 -0.46
C GLU A 48 20.00 6.49 -1.85
N LEU A 49 20.68 5.36 -2.05
CA LEU A 49 20.64 4.63 -3.32
C LEU A 49 19.23 4.08 -3.64
N LEU A 50 18.54 3.52 -2.64
CA LEU A 50 17.24 2.87 -2.83
C LEU A 50 16.10 3.86 -2.96
N LEU A 51 16.14 4.94 -2.20
CA LEU A 51 15.03 5.90 -2.10
C LEU A 51 15.28 7.17 -2.93
N GLY A 52 16.52 7.39 -3.35
CA GLY A 52 16.94 8.65 -3.98
C GLY A 52 17.01 9.82 -2.97
N SER A 53 17.02 9.52 -1.67
CA SER A 53 17.08 10.51 -0.59
C SER A 53 17.70 9.88 0.65
N PRO A 54 18.57 10.59 1.39
CA PRO A 54 19.20 10.11 2.60
C PRO A 54 18.22 10.13 3.78
N ILE A 55 17.38 9.10 3.86
CA ILE A 55 16.39 8.96 4.94
C ILE A 55 16.93 7.97 5.96
N GLU A 56 17.01 8.41 7.22
CA GLU A 56 17.44 7.56 8.33
C GLU A 56 16.47 6.38 8.52
N PRO A 57 16.97 5.13 8.68
CA PRO A 57 16.13 3.93 8.87
C PRO A 57 15.08 4.08 9.96
N GLU A 58 15.41 4.75 11.07
CA GLU A 58 14.53 4.97 12.22
C GLU A 58 13.26 5.78 11.87
N ARG A 59 13.28 6.51 10.74
CA ARG A 59 12.08 7.23 10.26
C ARG A 59 10.99 6.28 9.81
N PHE A 60 11.32 5.03 9.44
CA PHE A 60 10.37 3.99 9.06
C PHE A 60 9.76 3.25 10.27
N CYS A 61 9.68 3.89 11.43
CA CYS A 61 9.01 3.33 12.60
C CYS A 61 7.49 3.24 12.40
N ASP A 62 6.87 2.34 13.16
CA ASP A 62 5.43 2.05 13.10
C ASP A 62 4.56 3.31 13.29
N THR A 63 4.95 4.22 14.17
CA THR A 63 4.25 5.48 14.41
C THR A 63 4.21 6.38 13.18
N ASN A 64 5.34 6.54 12.49
CA ASN A 64 5.40 7.35 11.28
C ASN A 64 4.66 6.69 10.11
N LEU A 65 4.76 5.37 9.99
CA LEU A 65 4.00 4.61 9.00
C LEU A 65 2.50 4.72 9.25
N GLY A 66 2.05 4.54 10.49
CA GLY A 66 0.65 4.66 10.87
C GLY A 66 0.09 6.04 10.54
N ARG A 67 0.78 7.12 10.94
CA ARG A 67 0.38 8.50 10.62
C ARG A 67 0.32 8.75 9.11
N SER A 68 1.28 8.20 8.35
CA SER A 68 1.27 8.31 6.89
C SER A 68 0.06 7.60 6.28
N MET A 69 -0.28 6.42 6.76
CA MET A 69 -1.47 5.68 6.33
C MET A 69 -2.77 6.42 6.65
N ASP A 70 -2.87 7.02 7.85
CA ASP A 70 -4.02 7.84 8.23
C ASP A 70 -4.20 9.02 7.28
N LYS A 71 -3.12 9.73 6.96
CA LYS A 71 -3.16 10.87 6.02
C LYS A 71 -3.52 10.46 4.59
N ILE A 72 -3.02 9.33 4.13
CA ILE A 72 -3.39 8.74 2.85
C ILE A 72 -4.88 8.38 2.83
N PHE A 73 -5.37 7.80 3.92
CA PHE A 73 -6.77 7.42 4.07
C PHE A 73 -7.69 8.66 4.06
N GLU A 74 -7.38 9.69 4.86
CA GLU A 74 -8.10 10.97 4.90
C GLU A 74 -8.17 11.65 3.53
N THR A 75 -7.11 11.55 2.73
CA THR A 75 -7.04 12.12 1.36
C THR A 75 -7.86 11.31 0.36
N GLY A 76 -8.07 10.04 0.62
CA GLY A 76 -8.80 9.09 -0.22
C GLY A 76 -7.88 8.16 -1.01
N THR A 77 -7.76 6.93 -0.55
CA THR A 77 -6.90 5.89 -1.12
C THR A 77 -7.18 5.62 -2.60
N GLN A 78 -8.46 5.54 -2.98
CA GLN A 78 -8.87 5.32 -4.37
C GLN A 78 -8.43 6.45 -5.31
N LYS A 79 -8.52 7.70 -4.84
CA LYS A 79 -8.10 8.87 -5.61
C LYS A 79 -6.59 8.85 -5.87
N ILE A 80 -5.80 8.56 -4.83
CA ILE A 80 -4.35 8.46 -4.93
C ILE A 80 -3.97 7.30 -5.85
N PHE A 81 -4.54 6.12 -5.65
CA PHE A 81 -4.27 4.95 -6.48
C PHE A 81 -4.62 5.20 -7.95
N SER A 82 -5.78 5.79 -8.24
CA SER A 82 -6.19 6.12 -9.62
C SER A 82 -5.19 7.06 -10.31
N GLN A 83 -4.67 8.06 -9.59
CA GLN A 83 -3.66 8.96 -10.14
C GLN A 83 -2.33 8.22 -10.40
N LEU A 84 -1.91 7.35 -9.49
CA LEU A 84 -0.71 6.52 -9.68
C LEU A 84 -0.86 5.59 -10.88
N ALA A 85 -2.02 4.94 -11.01
CA ALA A 85 -2.32 4.05 -12.14
C ALA A 85 -2.28 4.82 -13.48
N GLN A 86 -2.91 5.99 -13.56
CA GLN A 86 -2.86 6.84 -14.76
C GLN A 86 -1.43 7.26 -15.12
N ASN A 87 -0.63 7.65 -14.12
CA ASN A 87 0.76 8.00 -14.34
C ASN A 87 1.57 6.80 -14.85
N ALA A 88 1.32 5.60 -14.30
CA ALA A 88 1.98 4.37 -14.74
C ALA A 88 1.59 3.99 -16.18
N LEU A 89 0.30 4.03 -16.52
CA LEU A 89 -0.19 3.78 -17.87
C LEU A 89 0.49 4.70 -18.88
N SER A 90 0.63 5.99 -18.55
CA SER A 90 1.29 6.97 -19.41
C SER A 90 2.80 6.77 -19.49
N ALA A 91 3.46 6.54 -18.35
CA ALA A 91 4.92 6.44 -18.30
C ALA A 91 5.46 5.16 -18.96
N PHE A 92 4.69 4.10 -18.94
CA PHE A 92 5.07 2.81 -19.52
C PHE A 92 4.36 2.50 -20.84
N GLU A 93 3.61 3.48 -21.39
CA GLU A 93 2.85 3.34 -22.65
C GLU A 93 1.95 2.09 -22.66
N ILE A 94 1.32 1.78 -21.52
CA ILE A 94 0.50 0.59 -21.36
C ILE A 94 -0.84 0.78 -22.05
N ASP A 95 -1.21 -0.18 -22.91
CA ASP A 95 -2.51 -0.22 -23.58
C ASP A 95 -3.57 -0.93 -22.70
N PRO A 96 -4.57 -0.22 -22.16
CA PRO A 96 -5.57 -0.80 -21.27
C PRO A 96 -6.72 -1.50 -22.00
N ARG A 97 -6.63 -1.77 -23.31
CA ARG A 97 -7.73 -2.42 -24.06
C ARG A 97 -7.95 -3.88 -23.70
N ARG A 98 -6.97 -4.53 -23.09
CA ARG A 98 -7.07 -5.91 -22.60
C ARG A 98 -6.80 -5.94 -21.11
N LEU A 99 -7.81 -6.28 -20.35
CA LEU A 99 -7.77 -6.29 -18.90
C LEU A 99 -8.08 -7.69 -18.38
N HIS A 100 -7.27 -8.14 -17.44
CA HIS A 100 -7.51 -9.35 -16.66
C HIS A 100 -7.88 -8.94 -15.24
N PHE A 101 -9.02 -9.40 -14.77
CA PHE A 101 -9.52 -9.11 -13.44
C PHE A 101 -9.54 -10.39 -12.61
N ASP A 102 -8.91 -10.35 -11.45
CA ASP A 102 -8.94 -11.43 -10.48
C ASP A 102 -9.28 -10.91 -9.10
N THR A 103 -9.91 -11.74 -8.30
CA THR A 103 -10.22 -11.46 -6.91
C THR A 103 -9.69 -12.54 -6.00
N THR A 104 -9.16 -12.14 -4.85
CA THR A 104 -8.79 -13.06 -3.78
C THR A 104 -9.42 -12.62 -2.47
N SER A 105 -9.78 -13.59 -1.62
CA SER A 105 -10.23 -13.32 -0.27
C SER A 105 -9.05 -13.35 0.69
N VAL A 106 -9.05 -12.42 1.65
CA VAL A 106 -8.11 -12.39 2.76
C VAL A 106 -8.90 -12.62 4.03
N SER A 107 -8.60 -13.71 4.74
CA SER A 107 -9.21 -14.04 6.02
C SER A 107 -8.54 -13.26 7.14
N VAL A 108 -9.31 -12.75 8.08
CA VAL A 108 -8.82 -11.97 9.22
C VAL A 108 -9.30 -12.53 10.54
N PHE A 109 -8.49 -12.34 11.58
CA PHE A 109 -8.81 -12.71 12.95
C PHE A 109 -9.12 -11.45 13.74
N GLY A 110 -10.28 -11.39 14.36
CA GLY A 110 -10.72 -10.25 15.16
C GLY A 110 -12.19 -9.89 14.91
N ASP A 111 -12.74 -9.03 15.76
CA ASP A 111 -14.15 -8.67 15.68
C ASP A 111 -14.44 -7.71 14.52
N TYR A 112 -13.53 -6.78 14.23
CA TYR A 112 -13.64 -5.81 13.12
C TYR A 112 -15.01 -5.14 13.01
N ASP A 113 -15.66 -4.88 14.14
CA ASP A 113 -16.96 -4.22 14.21
C ASP A 113 -16.73 -2.70 14.14
N LEU A 114 -16.42 -2.22 12.97
CA LEU A 114 -16.22 -0.81 12.72
C LEU A 114 -17.55 -0.12 12.49
N VAL A 115 -17.72 1.05 13.09
CA VAL A 115 -18.84 1.94 12.77
C VAL A 115 -18.52 2.63 11.46
N ASP A 116 -19.35 2.40 10.44
CA ASP A 116 -19.23 3.03 9.12
C ASP A 116 -17.90 2.71 8.39
N PRO A 117 -17.56 1.43 8.19
CA PRO A 117 -16.30 1.05 7.56
C PRO A 117 -16.28 1.45 6.09
N PRO A 118 -15.11 1.87 5.55
CA PRO A 118 -14.95 2.21 4.14
C PRO A 118 -15.06 1.00 3.21
N PHE A 119 -14.99 -0.20 3.77
CA PHE A 119 -15.20 -1.50 3.12
C PHE A 119 -15.70 -2.51 4.15
N GLU A 120 -16.43 -3.49 3.69
CA GLU A 120 -17.06 -4.48 4.56
C GLU A 120 -16.10 -5.64 4.85
N ILE A 121 -15.90 -5.93 6.14
CA ILE A 121 -15.21 -7.14 6.62
C ILE A 121 -16.29 -8.04 7.24
N THR A 122 -16.63 -9.11 6.53
CA THR A 122 -17.77 -9.96 6.91
C THR A 122 -17.49 -11.44 6.68
N TYR A 123 -18.39 -12.29 7.17
CA TYR A 123 -18.31 -13.73 6.91
C TYR A 123 -18.70 -14.03 5.45
N GLY A 124 -18.03 -15.01 4.84
CA GLY A 124 -18.32 -15.40 3.48
C GLY A 124 -17.59 -16.69 3.06
N TYR A 125 -17.65 -17.00 1.78
CA TYR A 125 -16.95 -18.16 1.23
C TYR A 125 -15.51 -17.78 0.87
N SER A 126 -14.56 -18.14 1.74
CA SER A 126 -13.14 -17.95 1.44
C SER A 126 -12.57 -19.12 0.64
N LYS A 127 -11.53 -18.85 -0.16
CA LYS A 127 -10.76 -19.91 -0.84
C LYS A 127 -10.12 -20.89 0.15
N ASP A 128 -9.84 -20.43 1.37
CA ASP A 128 -9.21 -21.22 2.44
C ASP A 128 -10.20 -22.14 3.18
N LYS A 129 -11.49 -22.16 2.76
CA LYS A 129 -12.57 -22.92 3.40
C LYS A 129 -12.73 -22.64 4.90
N ARG A 130 -12.53 -21.38 5.29
CA ARG A 130 -12.67 -20.89 6.66
C ARG A 130 -13.91 -19.99 6.80
N PRO A 131 -15.13 -20.57 6.79
CA PRO A 131 -16.37 -19.79 6.95
C PRO A 131 -16.54 -19.20 8.35
N ASP A 132 -15.71 -19.64 9.29
CA ASP A 132 -15.62 -19.18 10.67
C ASP A 132 -14.85 -17.86 10.83
N LEU A 133 -14.14 -17.41 9.80
CA LEU A 133 -13.39 -16.17 9.81
C LEU A 133 -14.07 -15.08 8.98
N LYS A 134 -14.00 -13.85 9.48
CA LYS A 134 -14.32 -12.67 8.67
C LYS A 134 -13.28 -12.50 7.55
N GLN A 135 -13.69 -11.94 6.44
CA GLN A 135 -12.83 -11.74 5.28
C GLN A 135 -13.17 -10.45 4.55
N PHE A 136 -12.24 -9.99 3.75
CA PHE A 136 -12.46 -8.97 2.72
C PHE A 136 -11.91 -9.43 1.38
N LEU A 137 -12.34 -8.80 0.31
CA LEU A 137 -11.89 -9.11 -1.03
C LEU A 137 -10.84 -8.10 -1.49
N VAL A 138 -9.75 -8.61 -2.03
CA VAL A 138 -8.78 -7.84 -2.79
C VAL A 138 -8.98 -8.13 -4.27
N SER A 139 -9.17 -7.10 -5.06
CA SER A 139 -9.24 -7.22 -6.52
C SER A 139 -7.97 -6.68 -7.16
N MET A 140 -7.49 -7.41 -8.17
CA MET A 140 -6.33 -7.02 -8.95
C MET A 140 -6.72 -6.91 -10.42
N LEU A 141 -6.31 -5.80 -11.03
CA LEU A 141 -6.48 -5.56 -12.44
C LEU A 141 -5.12 -5.59 -13.11
N CYS A 142 -4.93 -6.52 -14.04
CA CYS A 142 -3.71 -6.64 -14.82
C CYS A 142 -3.96 -6.27 -16.27
N VAL A 143 -2.96 -5.75 -16.93
CA VAL A 143 -2.95 -5.46 -18.37
C VAL A 143 -1.95 -6.38 -19.07
N ASP A 144 -2.24 -6.74 -20.33
CA ASP A 144 -1.28 -7.48 -21.13
C ASP A 144 -0.03 -6.64 -21.40
N ARG A 145 1.13 -7.30 -21.44
CA ARG A 145 2.32 -6.69 -22.02
C ARG A 145 2.13 -6.61 -23.55
N ASN A 146 2.35 -5.43 -24.09
CA ASN A 146 2.48 -5.26 -25.54
C ASN A 146 3.80 -5.86 -26.03
#